data_678a41e722b4631bb02605957bbb3a9d
#
_entry.id   678a41e722b4631bb02605957bbb3a9d
#
_cell.length_a   1.000
_cell.length_b   1.000
_cell.length_c   1.000
_cell.angle_alpha   90.00
_cell.angle_beta   90.00
_cell.angle_gamma   90.00
#
_symmetry.space_group_name_H-M   'P 1'
#
loop_
_entity.id
_entity.type
_entity.pdbx_description
1 polymer ?
#
loop_
_entity_poly.entity_id
_entity_poly.type
_entity_poly.pdbx_seq_one_letter_code
_entity_poly.pdbx_strand_id
1 'polypeptide(L)'
;MSTFDPDALECLAAIVEEGGFERAAQRLNITQSAVSQRLRSLEAQAGTVLVVRSRPLKPTAAGHLLIKHTKQLRLLRADLERDMQE
;
A
#
# COMPACT_ATOMS: atom_id res chain seq x y z
N MET A 1 14.11 -1.41 -15.78
CA MET A 1 12.67 -1.50 -15.57
C MET A 1 12.39 -1.41 -14.07
N SER A 2 11.63 -0.42 -13.67
CA SER A 2 11.34 -0.27 -12.24
C SER A 2 10.16 -1.14 -11.86
N THR A 3 10.31 -1.86 -10.75
CA THR A 3 9.27 -2.70 -10.20
C THR A 3 8.89 -2.10 -8.85
N PHE A 4 7.60 -1.90 -8.63
CA PHE A 4 7.12 -1.41 -7.34
C PHE A 4 7.34 -2.48 -6.27
N ASP A 5 7.91 -2.08 -5.14
CA ASP A 5 8.13 -2.97 -4.01
C ASP A 5 6.78 -3.43 -3.45
N PRO A 6 6.52 -4.76 -3.37
CA PRO A 6 5.27 -5.27 -2.81
C PRO A 6 5.00 -4.80 -1.38
N ASP A 7 6.02 -4.70 -0.54
CA ASP A 7 5.84 -4.22 0.84
C ASP A 7 5.42 -2.75 0.87
N ALA A 8 5.96 -1.94 -0.04
CA ALA A 8 5.57 -0.54 -0.15
C ALA A 8 4.12 -0.39 -0.65
N LEU A 9 3.70 -1.24 -1.58
CA LEU A 9 2.32 -1.27 -2.06
C LEU A 9 1.35 -1.64 -0.94
N GLU A 10 1.70 -2.65 -0.12
CA GLU A 10 0.90 -3.03 1.03
C GLU A 10 0.84 -1.90 2.06
N CYS A 11 1.94 -1.18 2.21
CA CYS A 11 2.01 -0.03 3.10
C CYS A 11 1.06 1.08 2.67
N LEU A 12 1.03 1.40 1.37
CA LEU A 12 0.11 2.38 0.81
C LEU A 12 -1.35 1.98 1.07
N ALA A 13 -1.68 0.72 0.80
CA ALA A 13 -3.03 0.21 1.03
C ALA A 13 -3.41 0.33 2.51
N ALA A 14 -2.52 -0.04 3.41
CA ALA A 14 -2.77 0.05 4.85
C ALA A 14 -2.99 1.49 5.31
N ILE A 15 -2.19 2.44 4.82
CA ILE A 15 -2.32 3.86 5.16
C ILE A 15 -3.73 4.35 4.84
N VAL A 16 -4.22 4.03 3.64
CA VAL A 16 -5.53 4.49 3.18
C VAL A 16 -6.66 3.74 3.88
N GLU A 17 -6.55 2.43 4.01
CA GLU A 17 -7.57 1.59 4.65
C GLU A 17 -7.73 1.95 6.14
N GLU A 18 -6.63 2.24 6.82
CA GLU A 18 -6.65 2.62 8.23
C GLU A 18 -6.89 4.12 8.43
N GLY A 19 -6.69 4.92 7.39
CA GLY A 19 -6.91 6.36 7.45
C GLY A 19 -5.78 7.14 8.09
N GLY A 20 -4.62 6.52 8.36
CA GLY A 20 -3.49 7.20 8.98
C GLY A 20 -2.23 6.35 9.07
N PHE A 21 -1.12 7.02 9.32
CA PHE A 21 0.20 6.39 9.39
C PHE A 21 0.39 5.53 10.64
N GLU A 22 -0.08 6.03 11.79
CA GLU A 22 0.06 5.32 13.05
C GLU A 22 -0.68 3.99 13.04
N ARG A 23 -1.93 4.00 12.58
CA ARG A 23 -2.75 2.79 12.53
C ARG A 23 -2.21 1.82 11.49
N ALA A 24 -1.70 2.32 10.37
CA ALA A 24 -1.05 1.48 9.37
C ALA A 24 0.18 0.79 9.96
N ALA A 25 1.00 1.52 10.71
CA ALA A 25 2.17 0.98 11.38
C ALA A 25 1.80 -0.14 12.35
N GLN A 26 0.76 0.08 13.16
CA GLN A 26 0.26 -0.93 14.08
C GLN A 26 -0.20 -2.19 13.34
N ARG A 27 -0.97 -2.01 12.28
CA ARG A 27 -1.49 -3.12 11.47
C ARG A 27 -0.36 -3.94 10.84
N LEU A 28 0.66 -3.26 10.34
CA LEU A 28 1.77 -3.92 9.66
C LEU A 28 2.88 -4.35 10.61
N ASN A 29 2.75 -4.01 11.88
CA ASN A 29 3.74 -4.35 12.92
C ASN A 29 5.13 -3.80 12.60
N ILE A 30 5.17 -2.56 12.16
CA ILE A 30 6.40 -1.81 11.88
C ILE A 30 6.29 -0.42 12.51
N THR A 31 7.38 0.35 12.48
CA THR A 31 7.37 1.70 13.02
C THR A 31 6.67 2.67 12.08
N GLN A 32 6.17 3.77 12.61
CA GLN A 32 5.58 4.83 11.81
C GLN A 32 6.61 5.45 10.87
N SER A 33 7.86 5.57 11.31
CA SER A 33 8.96 6.02 10.46
C SER A 33 9.15 5.11 9.25
N ALA A 34 9.06 3.80 9.44
CA ALA A 34 9.18 2.84 8.35
C ALA A 34 8.04 2.99 7.35
N VAL A 35 6.81 3.20 7.84
CA VAL A 35 5.65 3.44 6.99
C VAL A 35 5.88 4.68 6.13
N SER A 36 6.28 5.78 6.76
CA SER A 36 6.54 7.04 6.06
C SER A 36 7.64 6.91 5.02
N GLN A 37 8.70 6.17 5.35
CA GLN A 37 9.83 5.97 4.45
C GLN A 37 9.43 5.14 3.24
N ARG A 38 8.66 4.08 3.45
CA ARG A 38 8.16 3.24 2.36
C ARG A 38 7.26 4.03 1.42
N LEU A 39 6.39 4.88 1.98
CA LEU A 39 5.53 5.74 1.16
C LEU A 39 6.36 6.71 0.32
N ARG A 40 7.36 7.36 0.92
CA ARG A 40 8.23 8.29 0.18
C ARG A 40 8.96 7.60 -0.97
N SER A 41 9.47 6.40 -0.72
CA SER A 41 10.14 5.60 -1.76
C SER A 41 9.19 5.26 -2.89
N LEU A 42 7.95 4.89 -2.54
CA LEU A 42 6.94 4.54 -3.52
C LEU A 42 6.53 5.76 -4.36
N GLU A 43 6.37 6.91 -3.71
CA GLU A 43 6.06 8.17 -4.40
C GLU A 43 7.19 8.60 -5.34
N ALA A 44 8.44 8.41 -4.91
CA ALA A 44 9.59 8.68 -5.77
C ALA A 44 9.58 7.77 -6.99
N GLN A 45 9.28 6.50 -6.81
CA GLN A 45 9.17 5.53 -7.89
C GLN A 45 8.04 5.86 -8.86
N ALA A 46 6.89 6.25 -8.32
CA ALA A 46 5.71 6.61 -9.10
C ALA A 46 5.84 7.98 -9.78
N GLY A 47 6.73 8.82 -9.28
CA GLY A 47 6.93 10.17 -9.79
C GLY A 47 5.81 11.13 -9.41
N THR A 48 5.00 10.81 -8.41
CA THR A 48 3.88 11.63 -7.99
C THR A 48 3.45 11.29 -6.56
N VAL A 49 2.68 12.19 -5.95
CA VAL A 49 2.08 11.95 -4.63
C VAL A 49 0.99 10.90 -4.73
N LEU A 50 0.92 10.05 -3.75
CA LEU A 50 -0.03 8.92 -3.73
C LEU A 50 -1.12 9.08 -2.68
N VAL A 51 -0.94 9.97 -1.69
CA VAL A 51 -1.95 10.23 -0.66
C VAL A 51 -2.17 11.73 -0.49
N VAL A 52 -3.40 12.09 -0.16
CA VAL A 52 -3.79 13.43 0.24
C VAL A 52 -3.76 13.47 1.77
N ARG A 53 -3.07 14.47 2.33
CA ARG A 53 -2.91 14.62 3.79
C ARG A 53 -4.15 15.25 4.41
N SER A 54 -5.27 14.53 4.33
CA SER A 54 -6.53 14.92 4.96
C SER A 54 -6.81 14.00 6.14
N ARG A 55 -7.91 14.21 6.83
CA ARG A 55 -8.34 13.35 7.93
C ARG A 55 -9.74 12.83 7.61
N PRO A 56 -9.89 11.52 7.32
CA PRO A 56 -8.83 10.53 7.16
C PRO A 56 -8.01 10.74 5.88
N LEU A 57 -6.85 10.11 5.82
CA LEU A 57 -6.01 10.15 4.62
C LEU A 57 -6.74 9.50 3.45
N LYS A 58 -6.61 10.11 2.29
CA LYS A 58 -7.26 9.63 1.06
C LYS A 58 -6.22 9.39 -0.02
N PRO A 59 -6.46 8.46 -0.95
CA PRO A 59 -5.55 8.27 -2.07
C PRO A 59 -5.74 9.37 -3.11
N THR A 60 -4.65 9.72 -3.79
CA THR A 60 -4.74 10.47 -5.05
C THR A 60 -5.23 9.51 -6.14
N ALA A 61 -5.49 10.01 -7.35
CA ALA A 61 -5.85 9.13 -8.47
C ALA A 61 -4.78 8.07 -8.71
N ALA A 62 -3.49 8.46 -8.67
CA ALA A 62 -2.37 7.52 -8.83
C ALA A 62 -2.33 6.52 -7.67
N GLY A 63 -2.54 6.98 -6.43
CA GLY A 63 -2.59 6.12 -5.26
C GLY A 63 -3.71 5.10 -5.37
N HIS A 64 -4.88 5.53 -5.81
CA HIS A 64 -6.03 4.65 -5.99
C HIS A 64 -5.75 3.54 -7.01
N LEU A 65 -5.06 3.88 -8.09
CA LEU A 65 -4.67 2.91 -9.12
C LEU A 65 -3.75 1.82 -8.55
N LEU A 66 -2.74 2.23 -7.77
CA LEU A 66 -1.82 1.26 -7.15
C LEU A 66 -2.52 0.39 -6.11
N ILE A 67 -3.42 0.96 -5.33
CA ILE A 67 -4.19 0.19 -4.33
C ILE A 67 -5.09 -0.83 -5.03
N LYS A 68 -5.73 -0.45 -6.12
CA LYS A 68 -6.55 -1.36 -6.91
C LYS A 68 -5.75 -2.58 -7.37
N HIS A 69 -4.54 -2.35 -7.90
CA HIS A 69 -3.67 -3.43 -8.32
C HIS A 69 -3.25 -4.31 -7.14
N THR A 70 -2.94 -3.70 -6.00
CA THR A 70 -2.57 -4.43 -4.79
C THR A 70 -3.68 -5.38 -4.35
N LYS A 71 -4.93 -4.91 -4.37
CA LYS A 71 -6.09 -5.72 -4.01
C LYS A 71 -6.30 -6.87 -4.99
N GLN A 72 -6.11 -6.62 -6.28
CA GLN A 72 -6.21 -7.67 -7.29
C GLN A 72 -5.16 -8.75 -7.10
N LEU A 73 -3.92 -8.36 -6.76
CA LEU A 73 -2.85 -9.31 -6.47
C LEU A 73 -3.17 -10.16 -5.24
N ARG A 74 -3.77 -9.57 -4.21
CA ARG A 74 -4.21 -10.33 -3.02
C ARG A 74 -5.22 -11.41 -3.39
N LEU A 75 -6.19 -11.06 -4.25
CA LEU A 75 -7.20 -12.01 -4.69
C LEU A 75 -6.61 -13.15 -5.50
N LEU A 76 -5.69 -12.82 -6.42
CA LEU A 76 -4.99 -13.83 -7.22
C LEU A 76 -4.17 -14.77 -6.35
N ARG A 77 -3.48 -14.23 -5.34
CA ARG A 77 -2.71 -15.04 -4.40
C ARG A 77 -3.61 -15.98 -3.60
N ALA A 78 -4.74 -15.45 -3.11
CA ALA A 78 -5.71 -16.26 -2.36
C ALA A 78 -6.26 -17.38 -3.22
N ASP A 79 -6.55 -17.13 -4.49
CA ASP A 79 -7.01 -18.14 -5.44
C ASP A 79 -5.96 -19.22 -5.64
N LEU A 80 -4.69 -18.82 -5.81
CA LEU A 80 -3.60 -19.76 -5.98
C LEU A 80 -3.43 -20.65 -4.73
N GLU A 81 -3.44 -20.05 -3.55
CA GLU A 81 -3.31 -20.80 -2.30
C GLU A 81 -4.42 -21.81 -2.13
N ARG A 82 -5.65 -21.40 -2.45
CA ARG A 82 -6.80 -22.29 -2.38
C ARG A 82 -6.66 -23.46 -3.37
N ASP A 83 -6.25 -23.15 -4.62
CA ASP A 83 -6.09 -24.17 -5.65
C ASP A 83 -4.98 -25.17 -5.29
N MET A 84 -3.93 -24.71 -4.62
CA MET A 84 -2.81 -25.56 -4.22
C MET A 84 -3.13 -26.47 -3.03
N GLN A 85 -4.21 -26.22 -2.31
CA GLN A 85 -4.62 -27.01 -1.14
C GLN A 85 -5.47 -28.21 -1.50
N GLU A 86 -5.83 -28.36 -2.73
CA GLU A 86 -6.65 -29.52 -3.17
C GLU A 86 -5.86 -30.79 -3.38
#